data_8a47fc9192ba4608adaae86032859619
#
_entry.id   8a47fc9192ba4608adaae86032859619
#
_cell.length_a   1.000
_cell.length_b   1.000
_cell.length_c   1.000
_cell.angle_alpha   90.00
_cell.angle_beta   90.00
_cell.angle_gamma   90.00
#
_symmetry.space_group_name_H-M   'P 1'
#
loop_
_entity.id
_entity.type
_entity.pdbx_description
1 polymer ?
#
loop_
_entity_poly.entity_id
_entity_poly.type
_entity_poly.pdbx_seq_one_letter_code
_entity_poly.pdbx_strand_id
1 'polypeptide(L)'
;MQNSSLENAADYSDDFDFGAAPAGETCLNLTVPLEMAGQRLDAALAALLPDYSRSRLAGWIKEGAVAVDGKAARPKDKLIGGETLAVRVRERNETLAFTPEPMDLDIVYEDDSVMVLDKPAGLVVHPAAGNWSGTLLNGLLAYCPALQNVPRAGIVHRLDKDTSGLMVVAKTLAAQTDLVRQMQARSVKRIYRAVADGIVPFDGKIETLIGRDPHNRTKMAVVGFGGKEAVTHVKVLERYLAHSYIECALETGRTHQIRVHMREARHPLAGDPVYGNLRHPASDIVKTAVRGLGRQALHAYRLSFAHPQSGETMRFEAPLPADIHHLLSVLRLESGMDSPLSREAQWQAHAAAEEDDGWNEDDYDVETVYVRD
;
A
#
# COMPACT_ATOMS: atom_id res chain seq x y z
N MET A 1 14.60 44.09 -42.27
CA MET A 1 13.85 42.92 -42.75
C MET A 1 13.11 42.31 -41.57
N GLN A 2 11.80 42.42 -41.64
CA GLN A 2 10.83 42.02 -40.65
C GLN A 2 10.78 40.51 -40.51
N ASN A 3 10.59 40.00 -39.29
CA ASN A 3 9.87 38.75 -39.11
C ASN A 3 9.03 38.85 -37.88
N SER A 4 7.75 38.95 -38.11
CA SER A 4 6.67 38.92 -37.15
C SER A 4 6.32 37.46 -36.84
N SER A 5 6.43 37.08 -35.59
CA SER A 5 5.86 35.84 -35.08
C SER A 5 4.52 36.17 -34.46
N LEU A 6 3.44 35.79 -35.13
CA LEU A 6 2.07 35.79 -34.63
C LEU A 6 1.92 34.59 -33.68
N GLU A 7 1.74 34.87 -32.41
CA GLU A 7 1.26 33.91 -31.43
C GLU A 7 -0.23 33.60 -31.69
N ASN A 8 -0.52 32.36 -32.04
CA ASN A 8 -1.87 31.82 -32.09
C ASN A 8 -2.44 31.75 -30.67
N ALA A 9 -3.31 32.68 -30.33
CA ALA A 9 -4.26 32.53 -29.23
C ALA A 9 -5.26 31.44 -29.65
N ALA A 10 -5.13 30.24 -29.12
CA ALA A 10 -6.17 29.22 -29.24
C ALA A 10 -7.39 29.70 -28.44
N ASP A 11 -8.46 29.96 -29.19
CA ASP A 11 -9.81 30.26 -28.70
C ASP A 11 -10.38 28.99 -28.03
N TYR A 12 -10.31 28.92 -26.69
CA TYR A 12 -11.00 27.91 -25.89
C TYR A 12 -12.42 28.37 -25.58
N SER A 13 -13.27 28.39 -26.58
CA SER A 13 -14.72 28.42 -26.41
C SER A 13 -15.27 26.99 -26.46
N ASP A 14 -14.85 26.12 -25.53
CA ASP A 14 -15.59 24.90 -25.28
C ASP A 14 -16.81 25.23 -24.43
N ASP A 15 -18.00 25.09 -25.02
CA ASP A 15 -19.28 25.06 -24.29
C ASP A 15 -19.21 23.92 -23.27
N PHE A 16 -18.97 24.29 -22.01
CA PHE A 16 -18.86 23.35 -20.91
C PHE A 16 -20.27 22.79 -20.63
N ASP A 17 -20.58 21.64 -21.20
CA ASP A 17 -21.84 20.93 -20.93
C ASP A 17 -21.86 20.46 -19.48
N PHE A 18 -22.50 21.25 -18.62
CA PHE A 18 -22.79 20.93 -17.23
C PHE A 18 -24.00 19.97 -17.17
N GLY A 19 -24.04 18.95 -18.04
CA GLY A 19 -25.13 17.99 -18.24
C GLY A 19 -25.81 17.53 -16.97
N ALA A 20 -26.97 16.92 -17.09
CA ALA A 20 -27.74 16.40 -15.96
C ALA A 20 -26.85 15.55 -15.03
N ALA A 21 -26.96 15.79 -13.71
CA ALA A 21 -26.20 15.03 -12.72
C ALA A 21 -26.49 13.52 -12.89
N PRO A 22 -25.50 12.63 -12.82
CA PRO A 22 -25.73 11.20 -12.76
C PRO A 22 -26.70 10.85 -11.64
N ALA A 23 -27.47 9.78 -11.79
CA ALA A 23 -28.44 9.35 -10.81
C ALA A 23 -27.75 9.15 -9.44
N GLY A 24 -28.11 9.98 -8.44
CA GLY A 24 -27.54 9.99 -7.09
C GLY A 24 -26.67 11.19 -6.72
N GLU A 25 -26.29 12.06 -7.67
CA GLU A 25 -25.56 13.31 -7.36
C GLU A 25 -26.54 14.46 -7.04
N THR A 26 -26.32 15.16 -5.93
CA THR A 26 -27.06 16.37 -5.59
C THR A 26 -26.45 17.58 -6.29
N CYS A 27 -27.24 18.27 -7.11
CA CYS A 27 -26.84 19.52 -7.74
C CYS A 27 -27.55 20.70 -7.03
N LEU A 28 -26.77 21.66 -6.52
CA LEU A 28 -27.28 22.89 -5.92
C LEU A 28 -27.14 24.02 -6.92
N ASN A 29 -28.23 24.77 -7.12
CA ASN A 29 -28.22 26.03 -7.88
C ASN A 29 -28.32 27.19 -6.91
N LEU A 30 -27.32 28.06 -6.90
CA LEU A 30 -27.22 29.22 -6.02
C LEU A 30 -27.11 30.47 -6.86
N THR A 31 -27.73 31.58 -6.41
CA THR A 31 -27.53 32.90 -7.02
C THR A 31 -26.56 33.68 -6.16
N VAL A 32 -25.55 34.28 -6.78
CA VAL A 32 -24.56 35.13 -6.09
C VAL A 32 -25.22 36.45 -5.68
N PRO A 33 -25.29 36.77 -4.37
CA PRO A 33 -25.79 38.07 -3.93
C PRO A 33 -24.99 39.25 -4.50
N LEU A 34 -25.65 40.36 -4.81
CA LEU A 34 -24.98 41.53 -5.40
C LEU A 34 -23.90 42.13 -4.49
N GLU A 35 -24.05 42.02 -3.16
CA GLU A 35 -23.05 42.43 -2.18
C GLU A 35 -21.73 41.59 -2.22
N MET A 36 -21.74 40.46 -2.91
CA MET A 36 -20.55 39.66 -3.11
C MET A 36 -19.78 40.01 -4.40
N ALA A 37 -20.20 41.07 -5.10
CA ALA A 37 -19.47 41.57 -6.28
C ALA A 37 -18.03 41.89 -5.94
N GLY A 38 -17.08 41.46 -6.83
CA GLY A 38 -15.66 41.61 -6.66
C GLY A 38 -15.00 40.57 -5.76
N GLN A 39 -15.76 39.73 -5.07
CA GLN A 39 -15.22 38.60 -4.31
C GLN A 39 -14.73 37.49 -5.23
N ARG A 40 -13.79 36.71 -4.73
CA ARG A 40 -13.31 35.52 -5.42
C ARG A 40 -14.34 34.39 -5.29
N LEU A 41 -14.52 33.60 -6.35
CA LEU A 41 -15.46 32.48 -6.38
C LEU A 41 -15.28 31.53 -5.19
N ASP A 42 -14.02 31.18 -4.83
CA ASP A 42 -13.77 30.28 -3.71
C ASP A 42 -14.18 30.86 -2.34
N ALA A 43 -14.15 32.17 -2.20
CA ALA A 43 -14.56 32.86 -0.97
C ALA A 43 -16.09 33.04 -0.90
N ALA A 44 -16.69 33.48 -1.99
CA ALA A 44 -18.14 33.63 -2.08
C ALA A 44 -18.87 32.30 -1.92
N LEU A 45 -18.36 31.25 -2.58
CA LEU A 45 -18.91 29.90 -2.45
C LEU A 45 -18.84 29.38 -1.01
N ALA A 46 -17.74 29.65 -0.27
CA ALA A 46 -17.61 29.27 1.13
C ALA A 46 -18.57 30.03 2.06
N ALA A 47 -18.97 31.25 1.71
CA ALA A 47 -19.99 32.00 2.44
C ALA A 47 -21.39 31.47 2.13
N LEU A 48 -21.66 31.05 0.90
CA LEU A 48 -22.97 30.52 0.48
C LEU A 48 -23.20 29.08 0.94
N LEU A 49 -22.11 28.32 1.16
CA LEU A 49 -22.13 26.91 1.58
C LEU A 49 -21.28 26.72 2.84
N PRO A 50 -21.74 27.18 4.01
CA PRO A 50 -20.94 27.18 5.25
C PRO A 50 -20.63 25.80 5.78
N ASP A 51 -21.37 24.76 5.36
CA ASP A 51 -21.11 23.36 5.73
C ASP A 51 -19.84 22.78 5.09
N TYR A 52 -19.24 23.50 4.14
CA TYR A 52 -18.06 23.06 3.40
C TYR A 52 -16.88 24.00 3.59
N SER A 53 -15.69 23.44 3.84
CA SER A 53 -14.48 24.27 3.96
C SER A 53 -14.13 24.91 2.61
N ARG A 54 -13.57 26.13 2.64
CA ARG A 54 -13.11 26.86 1.44
C ARG A 54 -12.11 26.06 0.60
N SER A 55 -11.22 25.30 1.23
CA SER A 55 -10.26 24.44 0.53
C SER A 55 -10.96 23.33 -0.26
N ARG A 56 -12.02 22.75 0.27
CA ARG A 56 -12.85 21.74 -0.38
C ARG A 56 -13.57 22.31 -1.59
N LEU A 57 -14.23 23.45 -1.42
CA LEU A 57 -14.94 24.14 -2.49
C LEU A 57 -13.99 24.58 -3.62
N ALA A 58 -12.78 25.04 -3.28
CA ALA A 58 -11.75 25.32 -4.26
C ALA A 58 -11.26 24.05 -5.00
N GLY A 59 -11.30 22.89 -4.36
CA GLY A 59 -11.09 21.59 -5.01
C GLY A 59 -12.19 21.29 -6.03
N TRP A 60 -13.45 21.39 -5.65
CA TRP A 60 -14.61 21.18 -6.53
C TRP A 60 -14.58 22.08 -7.77
N ILE A 61 -14.19 23.36 -7.61
CA ILE A 61 -14.04 24.29 -8.73
C ILE A 61 -12.96 23.78 -9.71
N LYS A 62 -11.79 23.36 -9.20
CA LYS A 62 -10.70 22.84 -10.04
C LYS A 62 -11.04 21.54 -10.76
N GLU A 63 -11.90 20.72 -10.17
CA GLU A 63 -12.36 19.44 -10.71
C GLU A 63 -13.59 19.59 -11.64
N GLY A 64 -14.00 20.84 -11.94
CA GLY A 64 -15.15 21.11 -12.81
C GLY A 64 -16.50 20.77 -12.21
N ALA A 65 -16.61 20.61 -10.88
CA ALA A 65 -17.88 20.37 -10.19
C ALA A 65 -18.64 21.66 -9.87
N VAL A 66 -18.10 22.81 -10.23
CA VAL A 66 -18.77 24.13 -10.09
C VAL A 66 -18.72 24.87 -11.42
N ALA A 67 -19.88 25.32 -11.86
CA ALA A 67 -20.01 26.20 -13.01
C ALA A 67 -20.59 27.55 -12.60
N VAL A 68 -20.18 28.63 -13.26
CA VAL A 68 -20.69 29.98 -13.14
C VAL A 68 -21.40 30.34 -14.44
N ASP A 69 -22.70 30.57 -14.43
CA ASP A 69 -23.54 30.82 -15.62
C ASP A 69 -23.31 29.75 -16.71
N GLY A 70 -23.23 28.47 -16.29
CA GLY A 70 -22.99 27.33 -17.18
C GLY A 70 -21.57 27.19 -17.70
N LYS A 71 -20.60 28.02 -17.27
CA LYS A 71 -19.21 27.98 -17.73
C LYS A 71 -18.26 27.48 -16.65
N ALA A 72 -17.21 26.79 -17.07
CA ALA A 72 -16.13 26.41 -16.17
C ALA A 72 -15.45 27.65 -15.57
N ALA A 73 -15.10 27.61 -14.29
CA ALA A 73 -14.52 28.72 -13.56
C ALA A 73 -13.28 28.30 -12.77
N ARG A 74 -12.50 29.29 -12.33
CA ARG A 74 -11.32 29.07 -11.50
C ARG A 74 -11.56 29.60 -10.08
N PRO A 75 -10.96 29.04 -9.04
CA PRO A 75 -11.16 29.49 -7.65
C PRO A 75 -10.89 30.97 -7.41
N LYS A 76 -10.02 31.58 -8.23
CA LYS A 76 -9.61 32.99 -8.12
C LYS A 76 -10.45 33.95 -8.96
N ASP A 77 -11.36 33.45 -9.78
CA ASP A 77 -12.20 34.29 -10.62
C ASP A 77 -13.07 35.22 -9.74
N LYS A 78 -13.24 36.44 -10.18
CA LYS A 78 -14.04 37.45 -9.46
C LYS A 78 -15.47 37.41 -9.97
N LEU A 79 -16.40 37.39 -9.04
CA LEU A 79 -17.82 37.44 -9.33
C LEU A 79 -18.28 38.89 -9.52
N ILE A 80 -19.36 39.09 -10.28
CA ILE A 80 -19.93 40.39 -10.59
C ILE A 80 -21.15 40.64 -9.71
N GLY A 81 -21.79 39.58 -9.21
CA GLY A 81 -23.07 39.60 -8.49
C GLY A 81 -24.23 39.32 -9.43
N GLY A 82 -25.11 38.40 -9.03
CA GLY A 82 -26.27 37.96 -9.82
C GLY A 82 -26.01 36.67 -10.64
N GLU A 83 -24.78 36.17 -10.69
CA GLU A 83 -24.47 34.93 -11.42
C GLU A 83 -25.14 33.74 -10.78
N THR A 84 -25.43 32.72 -11.61
CA THR A 84 -25.90 31.41 -11.13
C THR A 84 -24.73 30.47 -10.98
N LEU A 85 -24.56 29.93 -9.77
CA LEU A 85 -23.60 28.90 -9.47
C LEU A 85 -24.29 27.53 -9.50
N ALA A 86 -23.93 26.68 -10.42
CA ALA A 86 -24.33 25.27 -10.40
C ALA A 86 -23.21 24.47 -9.68
N VAL A 87 -23.54 23.83 -8.57
CA VAL A 87 -22.59 23.11 -7.73
C VAL A 87 -23.01 21.66 -7.63
N ARG A 88 -22.21 20.75 -8.19
CA ARG A 88 -22.36 19.31 -7.94
C ARG A 88 -21.74 18.98 -6.58
N VAL A 89 -22.61 18.66 -5.63
CA VAL A 89 -22.16 18.23 -4.30
C VAL A 89 -21.53 16.84 -4.43
N ARG A 90 -20.23 16.79 -4.25
CA ARG A 90 -19.52 15.51 -4.16
C ARG A 90 -19.50 15.08 -2.71
N GLU A 91 -19.96 13.85 -2.44
CA GLU A 91 -19.86 13.25 -1.12
C GLU A 91 -18.42 13.36 -0.57
N ARG A 92 -18.29 13.36 0.75
CA ARG A 92 -16.96 13.33 1.35
C ARG A 92 -16.28 12.05 0.90
N ASN A 93 -15.11 12.19 0.26
CA ASN A 93 -14.24 11.01 0.01
C ASN A 93 -14.02 10.22 1.31
N GLU A 94 -14.04 10.89 2.46
CA GLU A 94 -13.97 10.28 3.79
C GLU A 94 -15.21 9.43 4.12
N THR A 95 -16.39 9.72 3.57
CA THR A 95 -17.60 8.89 3.72
C THR A 95 -17.44 7.59 2.92
N LEU A 96 -16.86 7.66 1.73
CA LEU A 96 -16.53 6.49 0.91
C LEU A 96 -15.49 5.58 1.60
N ALA A 97 -14.65 6.16 2.47
CA ALA A 97 -13.62 5.42 3.19
C ALA A 97 -14.15 4.25 4.02
N PHE A 98 -15.40 4.33 4.48
CA PHE A 98 -16.03 3.32 5.34
C PHE A 98 -17.27 2.69 4.69
N THR A 99 -17.47 2.90 3.40
CA THR A 99 -18.58 2.26 2.67
C THR A 99 -18.23 0.78 2.43
N PRO A 100 -19.10 -0.17 2.81
CA PRO A 100 -18.90 -1.58 2.49
C PRO A 100 -18.90 -1.81 0.96
N GLU A 101 -17.88 -2.49 0.46
CA GLU A 101 -17.76 -2.84 -0.96
C GLU A 101 -17.46 -4.33 -1.09
N PRO A 102 -18.36 -5.14 -1.68
CA PRO A 102 -18.11 -6.56 -1.88
C PRO A 102 -16.85 -6.81 -2.70
N MET A 103 -15.99 -7.67 -2.21
CA MET A 103 -14.81 -8.17 -2.92
C MET A 103 -14.47 -9.57 -2.46
N ASP A 104 -13.77 -10.33 -3.29
CA ASP A 104 -13.26 -11.63 -2.92
C ASP A 104 -12.08 -11.45 -1.94
N LEU A 105 -12.23 -12.04 -0.76
CA LEU A 105 -11.20 -12.07 0.27
C LEU A 105 -10.68 -13.50 0.39
N ASP A 106 -9.38 -13.66 0.21
CA ASP A 106 -8.72 -14.95 0.42
C ASP A 106 -8.49 -15.18 1.92
N ILE A 107 -9.45 -15.83 2.58
CA ILE A 107 -9.45 -16.08 4.01
C ILE A 107 -8.77 -17.43 4.27
N VAL A 108 -7.61 -17.37 4.94
CA VAL A 108 -6.81 -18.54 5.33
C VAL A 108 -7.36 -19.18 6.61
N TYR A 109 -7.84 -18.35 7.54
CA TYR A 109 -8.41 -18.79 8.81
C TYR A 109 -9.42 -17.78 9.33
N GLU A 110 -10.45 -18.27 9.98
CA GLU A 110 -11.43 -17.41 10.64
C GLU A 110 -12.07 -18.12 11.84
N ASP A 111 -12.22 -17.37 12.93
CA ASP A 111 -13.04 -17.75 14.09
C ASP A 111 -13.85 -16.53 14.60
N ASP A 112 -14.34 -16.58 15.85
CA ASP A 112 -15.12 -15.48 16.44
C ASP A 112 -14.26 -14.28 16.82
N SER A 113 -12.94 -14.42 16.97
CA SER A 113 -12.02 -13.42 17.49
C SER A 113 -11.14 -12.80 16.42
N VAL A 114 -10.67 -13.60 15.46
CA VAL A 114 -9.70 -13.20 14.46
C VAL A 114 -10.04 -13.74 13.08
N MET A 115 -9.49 -13.09 12.07
CA MET A 115 -9.47 -13.53 10.68
C MET A 115 -8.05 -13.37 10.18
N VAL A 116 -7.51 -14.38 9.49
CA VAL A 116 -6.23 -14.30 8.77
C VAL A 116 -6.53 -14.44 7.28
N LEU A 117 -5.98 -13.53 6.49
CA LEU A 117 -6.20 -13.48 5.05
C LEU A 117 -4.87 -13.40 4.29
N ASP A 118 -4.84 -13.93 3.07
CA ASP A 118 -3.77 -13.75 2.10
C ASP A 118 -4.13 -12.59 1.17
N LYS A 119 -3.55 -11.42 1.43
CA LYS A 119 -3.85 -10.21 0.65
C LYS A 119 -3.22 -10.29 -0.74
N PRO A 120 -3.97 -10.15 -1.83
CA PRO A 120 -3.39 -10.06 -3.16
C PRO A 120 -2.55 -8.78 -3.32
N ALA A 121 -1.58 -8.82 -4.24
CA ALA A 121 -0.91 -7.62 -4.71
C ALA A 121 -1.91 -6.68 -5.43
N GLY A 122 -1.67 -5.37 -5.38
CA GLY A 122 -2.55 -4.37 -5.99
C GLY A 122 -3.67 -3.85 -5.07
N LEU A 123 -3.99 -4.55 -3.96
CA LEU A 123 -5.03 -4.15 -3.02
C LEU A 123 -4.47 -3.23 -1.93
N VAL A 124 -5.03 -2.02 -1.82
CA VAL A 124 -4.72 -1.08 -0.74
C VAL A 124 -5.41 -1.52 0.55
N VAL A 125 -4.70 -1.45 1.68
CA VAL A 125 -5.24 -1.89 2.98
C VAL A 125 -6.23 -0.89 3.57
N HIS A 126 -5.85 0.40 3.62
CA HIS A 126 -6.66 1.47 4.21
C HIS A 126 -6.92 2.60 3.23
N PRO A 127 -8.10 3.22 3.27
CA PRO A 127 -8.35 4.45 2.55
C PRO A 127 -7.34 5.55 2.89
N ALA A 128 -6.91 6.26 1.87
CA ALA A 128 -5.98 7.38 1.99
C ALA A 128 -6.16 8.34 0.82
N ALA A 129 -5.52 9.52 0.86
CA ALA A 129 -5.52 10.47 -0.23
C ALA A 129 -5.14 9.80 -1.56
N GLY A 130 -6.02 9.90 -2.55
CA GLY A 130 -5.90 9.23 -3.85
C GLY A 130 -6.45 7.79 -3.92
N ASN A 131 -6.98 7.24 -2.83
CA ASN A 131 -7.55 5.88 -2.80
C ASN A 131 -8.56 5.75 -1.64
N TRP A 132 -9.78 6.27 -1.84
CA TRP A 132 -10.80 6.35 -0.79
C TRP A 132 -11.77 5.17 -0.76
N SER A 133 -11.80 4.34 -1.81
CA SER A 133 -12.67 3.19 -2.00
C SER A 133 -11.89 2.01 -2.58
N GLY A 134 -12.50 0.83 -2.69
CA GLY A 134 -11.86 -0.37 -3.22
C GLY A 134 -10.69 -0.86 -2.37
N THR A 135 -10.72 -0.61 -1.05
CA THR A 135 -9.66 -1.02 -0.13
C THR A 135 -10.04 -2.29 0.62
N LEU A 136 -9.07 -2.98 1.20
CA LEU A 136 -9.32 -4.13 2.06
C LEU A 136 -10.31 -3.77 3.19
N LEU A 137 -10.24 -2.57 3.74
CA LEU A 137 -11.18 -2.10 4.76
C LEU A 137 -12.62 -2.12 4.25
N ASN A 138 -12.87 -1.65 3.01
CA ASN A 138 -14.21 -1.68 2.40
C ASN A 138 -14.71 -3.11 2.20
N GLY A 139 -13.82 -4.03 1.76
CA GLY A 139 -14.14 -5.45 1.61
C GLY A 139 -14.46 -6.13 2.94
N LEU A 140 -13.68 -5.87 3.97
CA LEU A 140 -13.91 -6.41 5.32
C LEU A 140 -15.25 -5.94 5.89
N LEU A 141 -15.64 -4.68 5.69
CA LEU A 141 -16.95 -4.17 6.12
C LEU A 141 -18.12 -4.82 5.37
N ALA A 142 -17.93 -5.15 4.08
CA ALA A 142 -18.93 -5.87 3.31
C ALA A 142 -19.03 -7.34 3.72
N TYR A 143 -17.90 -7.99 3.97
CA TYR A 143 -17.84 -9.39 4.38
C TYR A 143 -18.39 -9.61 5.79
N CYS A 144 -17.96 -8.79 6.75
CA CYS A 144 -18.35 -8.87 8.16
C CYS A 144 -18.86 -7.51 8.66
N PRO A 145 -20.15 -7.19 8.54
CA PRO A 145 -20.71 -5.88 8.93
C PRO A 145 -20.46 -5.51 10.40
N ALA A 146 -20.27 -6.50 11.29
CA ALA A 146 -19.95 -6.26 12.69
C ALA A 146 -18.63 -5.49 12.89
N LEU A 147 -17.71 -5.55 11.93
CA LEU A 147 -16.44 -4.84 11.95
C LEU A 147 -16.58 -3.30 11.93
N GLN A 148 -17.76 -2.77 11.56
CA GLN A 148 -18.03 -1.34 11.69
C GLN A 148 -17.88 -0.83 13.13
N ASN A 149 -18.05 -1.70 14.13
CA ASN A 149 -17.92 -1.40 15.55
C ASN A 149 -16.48 -1.59 16.08
N VAL A 150 -15.57 -2.05 15.23
CA VAL A 150 -14.15 -2.25 15.58
C VAL A 150 -13.32 -1.19 14.85
N PRO A 151 -12.49 -0.42 15.56
CA PRO A 151 -11.67 0.63 14.94
C PRO A 151 -10.90 0.10 13.70
N ARG A 152 -10.94 0.84 12.60
CA ARG A 152 -10.32 0.47 11.31
C ARG A 152 -10.73 -0.91 10.80
N ALA A 153 -11.98 -1.31 11.04
CA ALA A 153 -12.49 -2.63 10.71
C ALA A 153 -11.58 -3.78 11.21
N GLY A 154 -10.99 -3.63 12.40
CA GLY A 154 -10.15 -4.64 13.03
C GLY A 154 -8.73 -4.77 12.50
N ILE A 155 -8.31 -3.96 11.53
CA ILE A 155 -6.98 -4.01 10.96
C ILE A 155 -5.95 -3.46 11.96
N VAL A 156 -4.99 -4.29 12.38
CA VAL A 156 -3.96 -3.97 13.38
C VAL A 156 -2.58 -3.72 12.78
N HIS A 157 -2.33 -4.16 11.55
CA HIS A 157 -1.12 -3.89 10.78
C HIS A 157 -1.42 -3.74 9.30
N ARG A 158 -0.43 -3.43 8.49
CA ARG A 158 -0.63 -3.21 7.05
C ARG A 158 0.46 -3.80 6.20
N LEU A 159 0.11 -4.13 4.97
CA LEU A 159 1.02 -4.35 3.85
C LEU A 159 0.95 -3.17 2.88
N ASP A 160 1.98 -2.97 2.08
CA ASP A 160 1.94 -2.03 0.97
C ASP A 160 0.94 -2.51 -0.09
N LYS A 161 0.43 -1.61 -0.93
CA LYS A 161 -0.51 -1.93 -2.00
C LYS A 161 -0.09 -3.18 -2.78
N ASP A 162 1.16 -3.18 -3.26
CA ASP A 162 1.69 -4.18 -4.17
C ASP A 162 2.49 -5.29 -3.45
N THR A 163 2.44 -5.35 -2.13
CA THR A 163 2.93 -6.47 -1.32
C THR A 163 1.78 -7.44 -1.09
N SER A 164 1.98 -8.69 -1.43
CA SER A 164 1.04 -9.80 -1.18
C SER A 164 1.34 -10.50 0.15
N GLY A 165 0.42 -11.33 0.64
CA GLY A 165 0.64 -12.21 1.76
C GLY A 165 -0.20 -11.95 3.00
N LEU A 166 0.18 -12.63 4.09
CA LEU A 166 -0.61 -12.80 5.29
C LEU A 166 -0.84 -11.51 6.07
N MET A 167 -2.09 -11.34 6.48
CA MET A 167 -2.53 -10.29 7.41
C MET A 167 -3.51 -10.86 8.42
N VAL A 168 -3.41 -10.41 9.69
CA VAL A 168 -4.42 -10.69 10.73
C VAL A 168 -5.32 -9.48 10.94
N VAL A 169 -6.60 -9.76 11.09
CA VAL A 169 -7.68 -8.80 11.36
C VAL A 169 -8.41 -9.25 12.62
N ALA A 170 -8.62 -8.35 13.57
CA ALA A 170 -9.40 -8.61 14.77
C ALA A 170 -10.89 -8.47 14.46
N LYS A 171 -11.72 -9.44 14.87
CA LYS A 171 -13.19 -9.39 14.70
C LYS A 171 -13.90 -8.70 15.86
N THR A 172 -13.22 -8.57 17.00
CA THR A 172 -13.76 -7.94 18.21
C THR A 172 -12.82 -6.86 18.75
N LEU A 173 -13.35 -5.93 19.54
CA LEU A 173 -12.54 -4.89 20.21
C LEU A 173 -11.52 -5.48 21.18
N ALA A 174 -11.88 -6.56 21.89
CA ALA A 174 -10.99 -7.26 22.81
C ALA A 174 -9.80 -7.86 22.05
N ALA A 175 -10.06 -8.59 20.96
CA ALA A 175 -9.02 -9.16 20.11
C ALA A 175 -8.13 -8.07 19.47
N GLN A 176 -8.71 -6.94 19.05
CA GLN A 176 -7.94 -5.82 18.52
C GLN A 176 -7.00 -5.24 19.57
N THR A 177 -7.50 -5.04 20.80
CA THR A 177 -6.70 -4.51 21.89
C THR A 177 -5.52 -5.43 22.21
N ASP A 178 -5.77 -6.73 22.24
CA ASP A 178 -4.73 -7.73 22.52
C ASP A 178 -3.69 -7.78 21.38
N LEU A 179 -4.11 -7.93 20.13
CA LEU A 179 -3.20 -7.96 18.98
C LEU A 179 -2.36 -6.67 18.88
N VAL A 180 -2.95 -5.49 19.19
CA VAL A 180 -2.19 -4.24 19.23
C VAL A 180 -1.11 -4.29 20.33
N ARG A 181 -1.40 -4.85 21.52
CA ARG A 181 -0.40 -5.05 22.57
C ARG A 181 0.71 -6.00 22.10
N GLN A 182 0.37 -7.10 21.47
CA GLN A 182 1.33 -8.04 20.89
C GLN A 182 2.23 -7.37 19.84
N MET A 183 1.65 -6.51 18.96
CA MET A 183 2.43 -5.72 18.00
C MET A 183 3.39 -4.74 18.68
N GLN A 184 2.94 -4.08 19.75
CA GLN A 184 3.78 -3.17 20.56
C GLN A 184 4.89 -3.90 21.29
N ALA A 185 4.60 -5.08 21.83
CA ALA A 185 5.56 -5.96 22.49
C ALA A 185 6.51 -6.68 21.50
N ARG A 186 6.31 -6.52 20.19
CA ARG A 186 7.06 -7.18 19.11
C ARG A 186 6.96 -8.72 19.15
N SER A 187 5.94 -9.28 19.80
CA SER A 187 5.72 -10.73 19.88
C SER A 187 5.10 -11.31 18.62
N VAL A 188 4.36 -10.52 17.83
CA VAL A 188 3.86 -10.97 16.52
C VAL A 188 5.02 -11.13 15.54
N LYS A 189 5.25 -12.37 15.10
CA LYS A 189 6.31 -12.68 14.13
C LYS A 189 5.78 -12.50 12.72
N ARG A 190 6.50 -11.76 11.90
CA ARG A 190 6.15 -11.44 10.51
C ARG A 190 7.35 -11.67 9.64
N ILE A 191 7.29 -12.74 8.84
CA ILE A 191 8.38 -13.16 7.97
C ILE A 191 7.95 -12.95 6.53
N TYR A 192 8.84 -12.34 5.78
CA TYR A 192 8.64 -12.02 4.36
C TYR A 192 9.67 -12.74 3.52
N ARG A 193 9.26 -13.13 2.32
CA ARG A 193 10.14 -13.61 1.27
C ARG A 193 10.30 -12.51 0.21
N ALA A 194 11.53 -12.29 -0.24
CA ALA A 194 11.80 -11.24 -1.21
C ALA A 194 12.94 -11.62 -2.15
N VAL A 195 12.94 -11.05 -3.35
CA VAL A 195 14.08 -11.08 -4.25
C VAL A 195 14.73 -9.72 -4.26
N ALA A 196 16.01 -9.67 -3.93
CA ALA A 196 16.83 -8.46 -3.90
C ALA A 196 17.76 -8.39 -5.11
N ASP A 197 17.99 -7.19 -5.62
CA ASP A 197 18.99 -6.93 -6.66
C ASP A 197 20.41 -7.05 -6.07
N GLY A 198 21.28 -7.71 -6.80
CA GLY A 198 22.66 -7.95 -6.41
C GLY A 198 22.84 -9.16 -5.46
N ILE A 199 24.11 -9.41 -5.14
CA ILE A 199 24.50 -10.51 -4.25
C ILE A 199 24.55 -9.97 -2.83
N VAL A 200 23.54 -10.32 -2.02
CA VAL A 200 23.57 -10.04 -0.58
C VAL A 200 24.64 -10.90 0.06
N PRO A 201 25.67 -10.29 0.69
CA PRO A 201 26.88 -11.04 1.06
C PRO A 201 26.68 -11.99 2.24
N PHE A 202 25.89 -11.60 3.25
CA PHE A 202 25.66 -12.38 4.46
C PHE A 202 24.33 -12.01 5.12
N ASP A 203 23.93 -12.85 6.04
CA ASP A 203 22.80 -12.59 6.94
C ASP A 203 23.11 -11.41 7.87
N GLY A 204 22.10 -10.68 8.25
CA GLY A 204 22.34 -9.53 9.11
C GLY A 204 21.09 -8.83 9.63
N LYS A 205 21.32 -7.92 10.56
CA LYS A 205 20.31 -7.02 11.14
C LYS A 205 20.50 -5.62 10.58
N ILE A 206 19.42 -5.01 10.08
CA ILE A 206 19.39 -3.60 9.67
C ILE A 206 18.55 -2.85 10.70
N GLU A 207 19.19 -1.92 11.38
CA GLU A 207 18.56 -1.09 12.42
C GLU A 207 18.78 0.39 12.10
N THR A 208 17.70 1.13 11.88
CA THR A 208 17.76 2.55 11.45
C THR A 208 16.56 3.32 11.99
N LEU A 209 16.53 4.63 11.71
CA LEU A 209 15.35 5.46 11.85
C LEU A 209 14.72 5.66 10.48
N ILE A 210 13.43 5.30 10.32
CA ILE A 210 12.69 5.55 9.07
C ILE A 210 11.72 6.72 9.26
N GLY A 211 11.81 7.67 8.35
CA GLY A 211 10.96 8.86 8.28
C GLY A 211 10.53 9.17 6.85
N ARG A 212 9.81 10.29 6.67
CA ARG A 212 9.51 10.82 5.33
C ARG A 212 10.80 11.30 4.67
N ASP A 213 10.99 10.98 3.40
CA ASP A 213 12.12 11.47 2.63
C ASP A 213 12.09 13.02 2.58
N PRO A 214 13.15 13.72 2.99
CA PRO A 214 13.17 15.18 3.02
C PRO A 214 13.04 15.82 1.64
N HIS A 215 13.46 15.14 0.58
CA HIS A 215 13.41 15.62 -0.80
C HIS A 215 12.14 15.19 -1.55
N ASN A 216 11.55 14.05 -1.16
CA ASN A 216 10.32 13.54 -1.78
C ASN A 216 9.35 13.00 -0.71
N ARG A 217 8.43 13.84 -0.28
CA ARG A 217 7.46 13.52 0.79
C ARG A 217 6.52 12.35 0.49
N THR A 218 6.47 11.84 -0.74
CA THR A 218 5.72 10.64 -1.09
C THR A 218 6.50 9.35 -0.78
N LYS A 219 7.81 9.45 -0.53
CA LYS A 219 8.70 8.34 -0.20
C LYS A 219 9.05 8.31 1.29
N MET A 220 9.52 7.15 1.73
CA MET A 220 10.17 6.96 3.02
C MET A 220 11.68 6.83 2.80
N ALA A 221 12.47 7.19 3.82
CA ALA A 221 13.92 7.09 3.79
C ALA A 221 14.47 6.80 5.19
N VAL A 222 15.70 6.30 5.25
CA VAL A 222 16.49 6.32 6.47
C VAL A 222 16.85 7.77 6.76
N VAL A 223 16.61 8.20 8.01
CA VAL A 223 16.85 9.59 8.45
C VAL A 223 17.70 9.60 9.71
N GLY A 224 18.51 10.63 9.89
CA GLY A 224 19.38 10.75 11.05
C GLY A 224 18.63 11.11 12.35
N PHE A 225 17.47 11.78 12.25
CA PHE A 225 16.62 12.16 13.38
C PHE A 225 15.17 12.36 12.95
N GLY A 226 14.25 12.36 13.92
CA GLY A 226 12.81 12.58 13.65
C GLY A 226 12.10 11.41 12.98
N GLY A 227 12.80 10.30 12.70
CA GLY A 227 12.24 9.04 12.24
C GLY A 227 11.76 8.16 13.40
N LYS A 228 11.18 7.02 13.04
CA LYS A 228 10.80 5.97 13.99
C LYS A 228 11.75 4.79 13.84
N GLU A 229 12.14 4.20 14.95
CA GLU A 229 12.95 2.98 14.99
C GLU A 229 12.39 1.91 14.06
N ALA A 230 13.27 1.31 13.28
CA ALA A 230 12.97 0.26 12.33
C ALA A 230 14.05 -0.83 12.40
N VAL A 231 13.62 -2.08 12.59
CA VAL A 231 14.50 -3.23 12.74
C VAL A 231 14.03 -4.35 11.81
N THR A 232 14.92 -4.80 10.92
CA THR A 232 14.70 -5.90 9.98
C THR A 232 15.88 -6.87 10.06
N HIS A 233 15.61 -8.14 10.30
CA HIS A 233 16.56 -9.20 10.14
C HIS A 233 16.50 -9.74 8.72
N VAL A 234 17.64 -9.97 8.09
CA VAL A 234 17.76 -10.48 6.72
C VAL A 234 18.53 -11.78 6.75
N LYS A 235 17.94 -12.85 6.23
CA LYS A 235 18.59 -14.16 6.00
C LYS A 235 18.64 -14.40 4.48
N VAL A 236 19.79 -14.82 3.98
CA VAL A 236 19.97 -15.15 2.56
C VAL A 236 19.64 -16.62 2.36
N LEU A 237 18.66 -16.88 1.52
CA LEU A 237 18.22 -18.25 1.22
C LEU A 237 18.94 -18.81 -0.01
N GLU A 238 19.02 -18.01 -1.08
CA GLU A 238 19.69 -18.40 -2.32
C GLU A 238 20.43 -17.19 -2.91
N ARG A 239 21.57 -17.44 -3.55
CA ARG A 239 22.32 -16.44 -4.32
C ARG A 239 22.37 -16.86 -5.78
N TYR A 240 22.02 -15.92 -6.67
CA TYR A 240 22.04 -16.10 -8.12
C TYR A 240 23.14 -15.25 -8.74
N LEU A 241 23.27 -15.21 -10.07
CA LEU A 241 24.32 -14.44 -10.76
C LEU A 241 24.25 -12.94 -10.44
N ALA A 242 23.06 -12.37 -10.30
CA ALA A 242 22.85 -10.93 -10.11
C ALA A 242 21.71 -10.58 -9.11
N HIS A 243 21.19 -11.56 -8.40
CA HIS A 243 20.08 -11.40 -7.44
C HIS A 243 20.29 -12.32 -6.23
N SER A 244 19.55 -12.05 -5.17
CA SER A 244 19.49 -12.90 -3.98
C SER A 244 18.05 -13.14 -3.57
N TYR A 245 17.68 -14.36 -3.24
CA TYR A 245 16.44 -14.70 -2.57
C TYR A 245 16.67 -14.62 -1.08
N ILE A 246 15.87 -13.80 -0.40
CA ILE A 246 16.07 -13.46 1.01
C ILE A 246 14.80 -13.64 1.81
N GLU A 247 14.98 -13.93 3.08
CA GLU A 247 13.96 -13.86 4.11
C GLU A 247 14.17 -12.59 4.95
N CYS A 248 13.08 -11.87 5.25
CA CYS A 248 13.12 -10.69 6.09
C CYS A 248 12.18 -10.88 7.28
N ALA A 249 12.71 -10.93 8.50
CA ALA A 249 11.91 -10.95 9.73
C ALA A 249 11.81 -9.54 10.33
N LEU A 250 10.58 -9.12 10.68
CA LEU A 250 10.31 -7.77 11.16
C LEU A 250 10.07 -7.73 12.66
N GLU A 251 10.87 -6.95 13.40
CA GLU A 251 10.51 -6.52 14.78
C GLU A 251 9.54 -5.34 14.75
N THR A 252 9.73 -4.40 13.85
CA THR A 252 8.92 -3.20 13.66
C THR A 252 8.20 -3.23 12.32
N GLY A 253 7.17 -2.40 12.12
CA GLY A 253 6.39 -2.36 10.86
C GLY A 253 6.21 -0.93 10.36
N ARG A 254 7.29 -0.26 9.91
CA ARG A 254 7.21 1.09 9.34
C ARG A 254 6.80 1.01 7.87
N THR A 255 6.19 2.08 7.38
CA THR A 255 5.81 2.19 5.96
C THR A 255 7.02 1.93 5.07
N HIS A 256 6.90 1.00 4.13
CA HIS A 256 7.94 0.59 3.18
C HIS A 256 9.24 0.07 3.84
N GLN A 257 9.19 -0.42 5.08
CA GLN A 257 10.39 -0.70 5.88
C GLN A 257 11.40 -1.60 5.17
N ILE A 258 11.03 -2.81 4.75
CA ILE A 258 11.93 -3.74 4.05
C ILE A 258 12.50 -3.10 2.79
N ARG A 259 11.68 -2.44 2.00
CA ARG A 259 12.04 -1.79 0.75
C ARG A 259 13.09 -0.68 0.96
N VAL A 260 12.91 0.13 1.99
CA VAL A 260 13.85 1.20 2.37
C VAL A 260 15.15 0.61 2.90
N HIS A 261 15.09 -0.39 3.79
CA HIS A 261 16.27 -1.04 4.36
C HIS A 261 17.11 -1.71 3.29
N MET A 262 16.48 -2.48 2.39
CA MET A 262 17.20 -3.16 1.31
C MET A 262 17.81 -2.17 0.31
N ARG A 263 17.16 -1.04 0.03
CA ARG A 263 17.75 0.03 -0.76
C ARG A 263 18.97 0.65 -0.07
N GLU A 264 18.87 0.93 1.24
CA GLU A 264 19.95 1.50 2.05
C GLU A 264 21.16 0.54 2.07
N ALA A 265 20.89 -0.76 2.19
CA ALA A 265 21.89 -1.81 2.07
C ALA A 265 22.46 -1.98 0.64
N ARG A 266 22.02 -1.18 -0.34
CA ARG A 266 22.39 -1.23 -1.77
C ARG A 266 21.92 -2.49 -2.51
N HIS A 267 20.93 -3.18 -1.96
CA HIS A 267 20.27 -4.35 -2.51
C HIS A 267 18.76 -4.12 -2.60
N PRO A 268 18.26 -3.11 -3.38
CA PRO A 268 16.82 -2.85 -3.47
C PRO A 268 16.08 -4.10 -3.94
N LEU A 269 14.78 -4.16 -3.68
CA LEU A 269 13.99 -5.31 -4.11
C LEU A 269 13.79 -5.29 -5.63
N ALA A 270 13.88 -6.45 -6.25
CA ALA A 270 13.65 -6.62 -7.67
C ALA A 270 12.23 -6.14 -8.04
N GLY A 271 12.12 -5.38 -9.14
CA GLY A 271 10.86 -4.85 -9.63
C GLY A 271 10.25 -3.70 -8.82
N ASP A 272 10.92 -3.20 -7.77
CA ASP A 272 10.40 -2.10 -6.95
C ASP A 272 10.33 -0.78 -7.74
N PRO A 273 9.12 -0.23 -8.02
CA PRO A 273 8.96 0.95 -8.86
C PRO A 273 9.39 2.25 -8.17
N VAL A 274 9.56 2.22 -6.84
CA VAL A 274 9.85 3.43 -6.03
C VAL A 274 11.29 3.46 -5.56
N TYR A 275 11.82 2.32 -5.12
CA TYR A 275 13.14 2.19 -4.51
C TYR A 275 14.13 1.40 -5.35
N GLY A 276 13.66 0.67 -6.36
CA GLY A 276 14.50 -0.07 -7.30
C GLY A 276 15.38 0.86 -8.14
N ASN A 277 16.57 0.42 -8.46
CA ASN A 277 17.44 1.09 -9.43
C ASN A 277 18.34 0.02 -10.07
N LEU A 278 17.78 -0.69 -11.02
CA LEU A 278 18.43 -1.80 -11.68
C LEU A 278 19.63 -1.33 -12.52
N ARG A 279 20.82 -1.44 -11.96
CA ARG A 279 22.07 -1.29 -12.70
C ARG A 279 22.94 -2.57 -12.65
N HIS A 280 22.38 -3.69 -12.17
CA HIS A 280 23.11 -4.95 -12.16
C HIS A 280 23.10 -5.60 -13.54
N PRO A 281 24.22 -6.21 -13.95
CA PRO A 281 24.33 -6.94 -15.22
C PRO A 281 23.50 -8.23 -15.11
N ALA A 282 22.22 -8.14 -15.41
CA ALA A 282 21.34 -9.29 -15.55
C ALA A 282 21.12 -9.56 -17.06
N SER A 283 20.86 -10.80 -17.41
CA SER A 283 20.47 -11.17 -18.77
C SER A 283 19.15 -10.53 -19.17
N ASP A 284 18.86 -10.50 -20.45
CA ASP A 284 17.57 -9.95 -20.94
C ASP A 284 16.39 -10.82 -20.52
N ILE A 285 16.59 -12.11 -20.30
CA ILE A 285 15.58 -13.04 -19.78
C ILE A 285 15.19 -12.63 -18.35
N VAL A 286 16.18 -12.45 -17.47
CA VAL A 286 15.94 -11.98 -16.09
C VAL A 286 15.31 -10.60 -16.07
N LYS A 287 15.82 -9.64 -16.87
CA LYS A 287 15.20 -8.31 -16.97
C LYS A 287 13.74 -8.37 -17.40
N THR A 288 13.39 -9.29 -18.30
CA THR A 288 12.01 -9.49 -18.74
C THR A 288 11.16 -10.05 -17.60
N ALA A 289 11.65 -11.06 -16.87
CA ALA A 289 10.95 -11.62 -15.71
C ALA A 289 10.74 -10.58 -14.61
N VAL A 290 11.76 -9.78 -14.28
CA VAL A 290 11.64 -8.68 -13.28
C VAL A 290 10.64 -7.61 -13.73
N ARG A 291 10.64 -7.22 -15.01
CA ARG A 291 9.63 -6.28 -15.55
C ARG A 291 8.22 -6.87 -15.51
N GLY A 292 8.10 -8.17 -15.76
CA GLY A 292 6.83 -8.89 -15.73
C GLY A 292 6.16 -8.91 -14.35
N LEU A 293 6.91 -8.73 -13.26
CA LEU A 293 6.32 -8.56 -11.92
C LEU A 293 5.44 -7.32 -11.81
N GLY A 294 5.84 -6.19 -12.41
CA GLY A 294 5.15 -4.91 -12.28
C GLY A 294 5.10 -4.35 -10.86
N ARG A 295 5.77 -4.97 -9.89
CA ARG A 295 5.76 -4.67 -8.47
C ARG A 295 7.06 -5.09 -7.79
N GLN A 296 7.25 -4.69 -6.53
CA GLN A 296 8.34 -5.24 -5.71
C GLN A 296 8.15 -6.75 -5.48
N ALA A 297 9.21 -7.52 -5.65
CA ALA A 297 9.25 -8.94 -5.31
C ALA A 297 9.27 -9.11 -3.79
N LEU A 298 8.11 -8.95 -3.15
CA LEU A 298 7.93 -9.00 -1.70
C LEU A 298 6.59 -9.66 -1.36
N HIS A 299 6.64 -10.65 -0.44
CA HIS A 299 5.49 -11.41 0.00
C HIS A 299 5.56 -11.67 1.50
N ALA A 300 4.48 -11.39 2.23
CA ALA A 300 4.34 -11.71 3.65
C ALA A 300 4.06 -13.21 3.80
N TYR A 301 5.13 -13.98 3.91
CA TYR A 301 5.15 -15.43 3.80
C TYR A 301 4.61 -16.14 5.04
N ARG A 302 5.06 -15.72 6.25
CA ARG A 302 4.68 -16.34 7.51
C ARG A 302 4.22 -15.31 8.53
N LEU A 303 3.17 -15.64 9.25
CA LEU A 303 2.60 -14.83 10.32
C LEU A 303 2.38 -15.72 11.54
N SER A 304 2.88 -15.30 12.72
CA SER A 304 2.61 -15.99 13.98
C SER A 304 2.30 -15.00 15.10
N PHE A 305 1.30 -15.33 15.92
CA PHE A 305 0.83 -14.53 17.05
C PHE A 305 0.15 -15.41 18.08
N ALA A 306 0.04 -14.94 19.32
CA ALA A 306 -0.79 -15.61 20.32
C ALA A 306 -2.27 -15.29 20.06
N HIS A 307 -3.13 -16.31 20.03
CA HIS A 307 -4.55 -16.11 19.82
C HIS A 307 -5.17 -15.28 20.97
N PRO A 308 -5.89 -14.18 20.67
CA PRO A 308 -6.32 -13.22 21.69
C PRO A 308 -7.23 -13.78 22.79
N GLN A 309 -7.93 -14.87 22.51
CA GLN A 309 -8.86 -15.49 23.46
C GLN A 309 -8.25 -16.70 24.16
N SER A 310 -7.62 -17.62 23.41
CA SER A 310 -7.07 -18.86 23.99
C SER A 310 -5.64 -18.70 24.52
N GLY A 311 -4.88 -17.75 23.99
CA GLY A 311 -3.45 -17.60 24.25
C GLY A 311 -2.55 -18.57 23.50
N GLU A 312 -3.13 -19.49 22.71
CA GLU A 312 -2.38 -20.46 21.92
C GLU A 312 -1.61 -19.77 20.80
N THR A 313 -0.42 -20.27 20.49
CA THR A 313 0.37 -19.75 19.38
C THR A 313 -0.19 -20.20 18.04
N MET A 314 -0.68 -19.24 17.25
CA MET A 314 -1.14 -19.46 15.89
C MET A 314 0.00 -19.19 14.91
N ARG A 315 0.16 -20.08 13.91
CA ARG A 315 1.17 -19.94 12.86
C ARG A 315 0.54 -20.22 11.50
N PHE A 316 0.76 -19.31 10.56
CA PHE A 316 0.23 -19.39 9.20
C PHE A 316 1.33 -19.18 8.18
N GLU A 317 1.25 -19.92 7.07
CA GLU A 317 2.12 -19.76 5.91
C GLU A 317 1.29 -19.59 4.65
N ALA A 318 1.70 -18.70 3.76
CA ALA A 318 1.09 -18.50 2.46
C ALA A 318 2.08 -18.90 1.36
N PRO A 319 1.67 -19.67 0.34
CA PRO A 319 2.54 -20.02 -0.76
C PRO A 319 3.02 -18.77 -1.50
N LEU A 320 4.21 -18.84 -2.09
CA LEU A 320 4.71 -17.74 -2.93
C LEU A 320 3.74 -17.54 -4.12
N PRO A 321 3.38 -16.28 -4.43
CA PRO A 321 2.53 -15.99 -5.59
C PRO A 321 3.26 -16.34 -6.89
N ALA A 322 2.47 -16.70 -7.90
CA ALA A 322 2.96 -17.24 -9.17
C ALA A 322 4.01 -16.36 -9.87
N ASP A 323 3.89 -15.04 -9.77
CA ASP A 323 4.83 -14.08 -10.37
C ASP A 323 6.22 -14.13 -9.70
N ILE A 324 6.28 -14.20 -8.36
CA ILE A 324 7.56 -14.36 -7.63
C ILE A 324 8.12 -15.75 -7.86
N HIS A 325 7.26 -16.78 -7.84
CA HIS A 325 7.71 -18.16 -8.13
C HIS A 325 8.31 -18.27 -9.54
N HIS A 326 7.69 -17.64 -10.54
CA HIS A 326 8.21 -17.59 -11.90
C HIS A 326 9.58 -16.88 -11.94
N LEU A 327 9.72 -15.73 -11.27
CA LEU A 327 11.02 -15.04 -11.22
C LEU A 327 12.10 -15.93 -10.62
N LEU A 328 11.84 -16.61 -9.50
CA LEU A 328 12.78 -17.51 -8.87
C LEU A 328 13.19 -18.66 -9.79
N SER A 329 12.23 -19.24 -10.53
CA SER A 329 12.52 -20.30 -11.52
C SER A 329 13.47 -19.82 -12.62
N VAL A 330 13.26 -18.59 -13.13
CA VAL A 330 14.14 -17.98 -14.14
C VAL A 330 15.56 -17.75 -13.56
N LEU A 331 15.65 -17.24 -12.34
CA LEU A 331 16.93 -16.96 -11.68
C LEU A 331 17.72 -18.26 -11.40
N ARG A 332 17.06 -19.34 -10.97
CA ARG A 332 17.66 -20.65 -10.76
C ARG A 332 18.18 -21.24 -12.07
N LEU A 333 17.35 -21.19 -13.12
CA LEU A 333 17.74 -21.69 -14.45
C LEU A 333 18.98 -20.96 -14.98
N GLU A 334 19.00 -19.62 -14.93
CA GLU A 334 20.14 -18.81 -15.40
C GLU A 334 21.42 -19.10 -14.59
N SER A 335 21.27 -19.36 -13.29
CA SER A 335 22.39 -19.68 -12.41
C SER A 335 22.84 -21.13 -12.48
N GLY A 336 22.23 -21.97 -13.32
CA GLY A 336 22.52 -23.38 -13.43
C GLY A 336 22.11 -24.21 -12.20
N MET A 337 21.27 -23.66 -11.33
CA MET A 337 20.87 -24.30 -10.07
C MET A 337 19.74 -25.33 -10.24
N ASP A 338 19.17 -25.44 -11.42
CA ASP A 338 18.09 -26.40 -11.73
C ASP A 338 18.62 -27.76 -12.21
N SER A 339 19.94 -27.98 -12.18
CA SER A 339 20.51 -29.29 -12.50
C SER A 339 20.19 -30.32 -11.38
N PRO A 340 20.05 -31.62 -11.71
CA PRO A 340 19.80 -32.64 -10.69
C PRO A 340 20.85 -32.66 -9.56
N LEU A 341 22.13 -32.40 -9.92
CA LEU A 341 23.24 -32.34 -8.95
C LEU A 341 23.15 -31.11 -8.02
N SER A 342 22.66 -29.99 -8.53
CA SER A 342 22.49 -28.78 -7.70
C SER A 342 21.29 -28.89 -6.76
N ARG A 343 20.24 -29.61 -7.13
CA ARG A 343 19.10 -29.88 -6.24
C ARG A 343 19.49 -30.73 -5.05
N GLU A 344 20.29 -31.74 -5.25
CA GLU A 344 20.77 -32.61 -4.19
C GLU A 344 21.70 -31.87 -3.22
N ALA A 345 22.60 -31.03 -3.74
CA ALA A 345 23.48 -30.20 -2.93
C ALA A 345 22.69 -29.12 -2.13
N GLN A 346 21.66 -28.56 -2.72
CA GLN A 346 20.78 -27.61 -2.04
C GLN A 346 19.93 -28.27 -0.95
N TRP A 347 19.43 -29.49 -1.20
CA TRP A 347 18.65 -30.22 -0.20
C TRP A 347 19.55 -30.59 1.00
N GLN A 348 20.80 -31.01 0.76
CA GLN A 348 21.78 -31.28 1.81
C GLN A 348 22.18 -30.01 2.59
N ALA A 349 22.33 -28.87 1.90
CA ALA A 349 22.62 -27.59 2.54
C ALA A 349 21.42 -27.06 3.34
N HIS A 350 20.19 -27.30 2.90
CA HIS A 350 18.95 -26.92 3.62
C HIS A 350 18.78 -27.78 4.87
N ALA A 351 18.98 -29.09 4.75
CA ALA A 351 18.90 -30.00 5.90
C ALA A 351 19.96 -29.66 6.97
N ALA A 352 21.19 -29.30 6.54
CA ALA A 352 22.24 -28.85 7.46
C ALA A 352 21.96 -27.44 8.09
N ALA A 353 21.24 -26.57 7.39
CA ALA A 353 20.89 -25.25 7.90
C ALA A 353 19.68 -25.28 8.85
N GLU A 354 18.80 -26.28 8.72
CA GLU A 354 17.71 -26.51 9.67
C GLU A 354 18.21 -27.06 11.02
N GLU A 355 19.40 -27.69 11.06
CA GLU A 355 20.05 -28.13 12.29
C GLU A 355 20.81 -27.02 13.03
N ASP A 356 21.13 -25.89 12.35
CA ASP A 356 21.92 -24.77 12.90
C ASP A 356 21.14 -23.43 12.95
N ASP A 357 19.83 -23.49 12.82
CA ASP A 357 18.99 -22.31 13.06
C ASP A 357 19.05 -21.93 14.54
N GLY A 358 19.92 -20.99 14.87
CA GLY A 358 20.03 -20.38 16.20
C GLY A 358 18.77 -19.63 16.66
N TRP A 359 17.67 -19.87 16.00
CA TRP A 359 16.30 -19.71 16.42
C TRP A 359 15.85 -21.05 17.01
N ASN A 360 16.09 -21.23 18.29
CA ASN A 360 15.66 -22.42 19.02
C ASN A 360 14.18 -22.69 18.76
N GLU A 361 13.86 -23.85 18.17
CA GLU A 361 12.49 -24.36 18.08
C GLU A 361 11.84 -24.49 19.46
N ASP A 362 12.62 -24.57 20.53
CA ASP A 362 12.18 -24.66 21.91
C ASP A 362 11.46 -23.40 22.45
N ASP A 363 11.53 -22.26 21.73
CA ASP A 363 10.72 -21.07 22.03
C ASP A 363 9.30 -21.15 21.45
N TYR A 364 8.96 -22.20 20.72
CA TYR A 364 7.67 -22.35 20.07
C TYR A 364 7.11 -23.78 20.19
N ASP A 365 6.38 -24.04 21.27
CA ASP A 365 5.42 -25.12 21.30
C ASP A 365 4.31 -24.81 20.27
N VAL A 366 4.46 -25.30 19.04
CA VAL A 366 3.47 -25.10 17.97
C VAL A 366 2.64 -26.35 17.83
N GLU A 367 1.44 -26.35 18.40
CA GLU A 367 0.50 -27.48 18.23
C GLU A 367 -0.21 -27.51 16.86
N THR A 368 -0.23 -26.39 16.09
CA THR A 368 -0.99 -26.34 14.84
C THR A 368 -0.36 -25.40 13.80
N VAL A 369 0.03 -25.94 12.64
CA VAL A 369 0.45 -25.20 11.46
C VAL A 369 -0.66 -25.26 10.41
N TYR A 370 -1.17 -24.09 9.99
CA TYR A 370 -2.13 -23.99 8.90
C TYR A 370 -1.37 -23.72 7.61
N VAL A 371 -1.23 -24.75 6.79
CA VAL A 371 -0.64 -24.67 5.44
C VAL A 371 -1.78 -24.83 4.44
N ARG A 372 -1.83 -23.94 3.47
CA ARG A 372 -2.74 -24.06 2.33
C ARG A 372 -2.01 -24.80 1.21
N ASP A 373 -2.63 -25.87 0.71
CA ASP A 373 -2.18 -26.64 -0.48
C ASP A 373 -2.32 -25.81 -1.76
#